data_c0a6c2a26005e3f89d91b6a3bc9efe23
#
_entry.id   c0a6c2a26005e3f89d91b6a3bc9efe23
#
_cell.length_a   1.000
_cell.length_b   1.000
_cell.length_c   1.000
_cell.angle_alpha   90.00
_cell.angle_beta   90.00
_cell.angle_gamma   90.00
#
_symmetry.space_group_name_H-M   'P 1'
#
loop_
_entity.id
_entity.type
_entity.pdbx_description
1 polymer ?
#
loop_
_entity_poly.entity_id
_entity_poly.type
_entity_poly.pdbx_seq_one_letter_code
_entity_poly.pdbx_strand_id
1 'polypeptide(L)'
;MENYAEISKQEKKMENKSVLVKETITDGGLTKHEIITRMFNGLVKEIEQLKQILFKDLAVTTESKEIAEKISKIAFTLQTCLDLKNGGQIAEDLNWLYRHIRYMSKRIQDND
;
A
#
# COMPACT_ATOMS: atom_id res chain seq x y z
N MET A 1 -9.56 19.17 -10.32
CA MET A 1 -8.87 18.40 -10.34
C MET A 1 -7.60 18.75 -10.47
N GLU A 2 -7.06 18.97 -9.79
CA GLU A 2 -6.08 19.48 -9.78
C GLU A 2 -5.10 18.89 -10.20
N ASN A 3 -4.74 18.96 -10.74
CA ASN A 3 -3.70 19.05 -10.89
C ASN A 3 -2.88 17.91 -10.85
N TYR A 4 -3.13 16.91 -11.73
CA TYR A 4 -2.25 15.83 -11.98
C TYR A 4 -0.87 16.30 -12.39
N ALA A 5 -0.78 17.40 -13.09
CA ALA A 5 0.53 17.92 -13.50
C ALA A 5 1.35 18.36 -12.31
N GLU A 6 0.69 18.98 -11.33
CA GLU A 6 1.39 19.40 -10.16
C GLU A 6 1.80 18.24 -9.31
N ILE A 7 0.95 17.26 -9.18
CA ILE A 7 1.25 16.05 -8.43
C ILE A 7 2.42 15.32 -9.06
N SER A 8 2.44 15.25 -10.38
CA SER A 8 3.55 14.62 -11.09
C SER A 8 4.87 15.30 -10.83
N LYS A 9 4.86 16.61 -10.80
CA LYS A 9 6.09 17.37 -10.53
C LYS A 9 6.59 17.08 -9.13
N GLN A 10 5.68 17.03 -8.18
CA GLN A 10 6.07 16.75 -6.81
C GLN A 10 6.60 15.32 -6.67
N GLU A 11 5.99 14.39 -7.36
CA GLU A 11 6.46 13.02 -7.36
C GLU A 11 7.87 12.91 -7.92
N LYS A 12 8.15 13.63 -8.98
CA LYS A 12 9.49 13.61 -9.56
C LYS A 12 10.53 14.16 -8.60
N LYS A 13 10.17 15.22 -7.89
CA LYS A 13 11.09 15.77 -6.90
C LYS A 13 11.34 14.77 -5.78
N MET A 14 10.32 14.10 -5.35
CA MET A 14 10.46 13.12 -4.28
C MET A 14 11.27 11.93 -4.75
N GLU A 15 11.08 11.51 -5.98
CA GLU A 15 11.87 10.44 -6.52
C GLU A 15 13.34 10.76 -6.48
N ASN A 16 13.69 11.95 -6.86
CA ASN A 16 15.08 12.34 -6.89
C ASN A 16 15.69 12.39 -5.50
N LYS A 17 14.88 12.70 -4.52
CA LYS A 17 15.39 12.83 -3.16
C LYS A 17 15.12 11.63 -2.31
N SER A 18 14.21 10.78 -2.73
CA SER A 18 13.92 9.52 -2.05
C SER A 18 13.63 9.67 -0.57
N VAL A 19 12.96 10.74 -0.19
CA VAL A 19 12.72 10.97 1.23
C VAL A 19 11.55 10.18 1.76
N LEU A 20 10.68 9.68 0.89
CA LEU A 20 9.49 8.95 1.35
C LEU A 20 9.78 7.50 1.64
N VAL A 21 10.60 6.86 0.86
CA VAL A 21 10.95 5.46 1.04
C VAL A 21 12.46 5.32 1.10
N LYS A 22 12.92 4.28 1.76
CA LYS A 22 14.34 4.00 1.86
C LYS A 22 14.85 3.60 0.48
N GLU A 23 15.89 4.28 0.04
CA GLU A 23 16.35 4.07 -1.30
C GLU A 23 17.31 2.93 -1.43
N THR A 24 17.04 2.02 -2.31
CA THR A 24 17.91 0.87 -2.57
C THR A 24 17.67 0.45 -4.01
N ILE A 25 18.71 0.04 -4.69
CA ILE A 25 18.58 -0.52 -6.03
C ILE A 25 18.52 -2.02 -5.88
N THR A 26 17.54 -2.63 -6.51
CA THR A 26 17.37 -4.06 -6.42
C THR A 26 17.86 -4.74 -7.67
N ASP A 27 17.93 -6.05 -7.62
CA ASP A 27 18.32 -6.83 -8.77
C ASP A 27 17.32 -6.62 -9.90
N GLY A 28 17.78 -6.66 -11.12
CA GLY A 28 16.92 -6.48 -12.27
C GLY A 28 16.80 -5.04 -12.70
N GLY A 29 17.49 -4.13 -12.02
CA GLY A 29 17.54 -2.73 -12.46
C GLY A 29 16.36 -1.87 -12.08
N LEU A 30 15.39 -2.42 -11.34
CA LEU A 30 14.28 -1.60 -10.85
C LEU A 30 14.69 -0.91 -9.57
N THR A 31 14.30 0.35 -9.43
CA THR A 31 14.55 1.06 -8.19
C THR A 31 13.57 0.60 -7.13
N LYS A 32 13.90 0.87 -5.89
CA LYS A 32 13.00 0.57 -4.80
C LYS A 32 11.68 1.31 -4.98
N HIS A 33 11.75 2.52 -5.45
CA HIS A 33 10.56 3.33 -5.68
C HIS A 33 9.62 2.67 -6.70
N GLU A 34 10.18 2.14 -7.78
CA GLU A 34 9.36 1.48 -8.79
C GLU A 34 8.68 0.23 -8.25
N ILE A 35 9.41 -0.53 -7.44
CA ILE A 35 8.84 -1.72 -6.83
C ILE A 35 7.72 -1.35 -5.87
N ILE A 36 7.92 -0.31 -5.07
CA ILE A 36 6.91 0.17 -4.14
C ILE A 36 5.65 0.59 -4.89
N THR A 37 5.82 1.30 -6.00
CA THR A 37 4.67 1.74 -6.79
C THR A 37 3.87 0.55 -7.30
N ARG A 38 4.55 -0.48 -7.79
CA ARG A 38 3.87 -1.67 -8.26
C ARG A 38 3.15 -2.39 -7.13
N MET A 39 3.77 -2.46 -5.96
CA MET A 39 3.14 -3.08 -4.80
C MET A 39 1.91 -2.30 -4.37
N PHE A 40 1.99 -0.98 -4.38
CA PHE A 40 0.86 -0.15 -4.00
C PHE A 40 -0.31 -0.38 -4.96
N ASN A 41 -0.03 -0.43 -6.26
CA ASN A 41 -1.08 -0.69 -7.24
C ASN A 41 -1.68 -2.07 -7.05
N GLY A 42 -0.85 -3.05 -6.69
CA GLY A 42 -1.35 -4.38 -6.39
C GLY A 42 -2.23 -4.38 -5.16
N LEU A 43 -1.85 -3.61 -4.15
CA LEU A 43 -2.66 -3.50 -2.94
C LEU A 43 -4.05 -2.95 -3.26
N VAL A 44 -4.10 -1.90 -4.07
CA VAL A 44 -5.38 -1.29 -4.46
C VAL A 44 -6.25 -2.31 -5.18
N LYS A 45 -5.66 -3.09 -6.09
CA LYS A 45 -6.42 -4.11 -6.80
C LYS A 45 -6.98 -5.17 -5.87
N GLU A 46 -6.19 -5.60 -4.90
CA GLU A 46 -6.67 -6.62 -3.97
C GLU A 46 -7.79 -6.09 -3.09
N ILE A 47 -7.70 -4.84 -2.67
CA ILE A 47 -8.74 -4.22 -1.88
C ILE A 47 -10.03 -4.13 -2.69
N GLU A 48 -9.93 -3.74 -3.97
CA GLU A 48 -11.10 -3.67 -4.84
C GLU A 48 -11.75 -5.04 -5.01
N GLN A 49 -10.92 -6.06 -5.19
CA GLN A 49 -11.45 -7.41 -5.34
C GLN A 49 -12.14 -7.88 -4.06
N LEU A 50 -11.54 -7.61 -2.92
CA LEU A 50 -12.14 -7.98 -1.65
C LEU A 50 -13.48 -7.29 -1.46
N LYS A 51 -13.54 -6.01 -1.79
CA LYS A 51 -14.76 -5.25 -1.70
C LYS A 51 -15.87 -5.88 -2.54
N GLN A 52 -15.54 -6.26 -3.77
CA GLN A 52 -16.52 -6.87 -4.65
C GLN A 52 -17.04 -8.21 -4.12
N ILE A 53 -16.14 -9.02 -3.57
CA ILE A 53 -16.51 -10.31 -3.06
C ILE A 53 -17.41 -10.17 -1.83
N LEU A 54 -17.07 -9.25 -0.94
CA LEU A 54 -17.88 -9.04 0.25
C LEU A 54 -19.27 -8.54 -0.10
N PHE A 55 -19.36 -7.67 -1.11
CA PHE A 55 -20.66 -7.20 -1.55
C PHE A 55 -21.47 -8.28 -2.21
N LYS A 56 -20.81 -9.14 -2.98
CA LYS A 56 -21.51 -10.19 -3.69
C LYS A 56 -22.04 -11.24 -2.73
N ASP A 57 -21.20 -11.67 -1.79
CA ASP A 57 -21.57 -12.76 -0.90
C ASP A 57 -22.31 -12.29 0.34
N LEU A 58 -22.22 -11.01 0.64
CA LEU A 58 -22.82 -10.40 1.83
C LEU A 58 -22.42 -11.14 3.11
N ALA A 59 -21.23 -11.72 3.10
CA ALA A 59 -20.71 -12.45 4.23
C ALA A 59 -19.22 -12.67 4.03
N VAL A 60 -18.52 -12.95 5.12
CA VAL A 60 -17.11 -13.26 5.05
C VAL A 60 -16.97 -14.75 4.72
N THR A 61 -16.24 -15.03 3.65
CA THR A 61 -16.01 -16.38 3.18
C THR A 61 -14.54 -16.74 3.29
N THR A 62 -14.21 -18.01 3.05
CA THR A 62 -12.81 -18.43 3.02
C THR A 62 -12.04 -17.63 1.99
N GLU A 63 -12.63 -17.39 0.82
CA GLU A 63 -11.96 -16.63 -0.22
C GLU A 63 -11.67 -15.20 0.24
N SER A 64 -12.64 -14.54 0.88
CA SER A 64 -12.43 -13.18 1.34
C SER A 64 -11.36 -13.13 2.44
N LYS A 65 -11.30 -14.16 3.30
CA LYS A 65 -10.25 -14.20 4.32
C LYS A 65 -8.87 -14.35 3.71
N GLU A 66 -8.75 -15.14 2.66
CA GLU A 66 -7.46 -15.32 1.99
C GLU A 66 -6.99 -14.03 1.33
N ILE A 67 -7.92 -13.31 0.72
CA ILE A 67 -7.57 -12.04 0.11
C ILE A 67 -7.18 -11.03 1.20
N ALA A 68 -7.90 -11.03 2.31
CA ALA A 68 -7.58 -10.13 3.43
C ALA A 68 -6.18 -10.42 3.98
N GLU A 69 -5.80 -11.68 4.05
CA GLU A 69 -4.47 -12.03 4.50
C GLU A 69 -3.41 -11.50 3.55
N LYS A 70 -3.65 -11.63 2.25
CA LYS A 70 -2.74 -11.12 1.24
C LYS A 70 -2.61 -9.60 1.35
N ILE A 71 -3.73 -8.92 1.52
CA ILE A 71 -3.75 -7.47 1.69
C ILE A 71 -2.90 -7.06 2.89
N SER A 72 -3.07 -7.76 4.00
CA SER A 72 -2.31 -7.45 5.22
C SER A 72 -0.81 -7.61 4.99
N LYS A 73 -0.41 -8.65 4.28
CA LYS A 73 1.01 -8.87 4.00
C LYS A 73 1.59 -7.79 3.11
N ILE A 74 0.85 -7.40 2.08
CA ILE A 74 1.33 -6.33 1.19
C ILE A 74 1.42 -5.02 1.95
N ALA A 75 0.41 -4.70 2.75
CA ALA A 75 0.41 -3.46 3.52
C ALA A 75 1.56 -3.44 4.52
N PHE A 76 1.85 -4.58 5.14
CA PHE A 76 2.97 -4.66 6.07
C PHE A 76 4.30 -4.38 5.36
N THR A 77 4.49 -4.99 4.20
CA THR A 77 5.71 -4.77 3.43
C THR A 77 5.85 -3.30 3.04
N LEU A 78 4.77 -2.70 2.57
CA LEU A 78 4.79 -1.28 2.22
C LEU A 78 5.10 -0.42 3.44
N GLN A 79 4.54 -0.78 4.59
CA GLN A 79 4.78 -0.04 5.82
C GLN A 79 6.25 -0.08 6.20
N THR A 80 6.89 -1.24 6.07
CA THR A 80 8.29 -1.37 6.44
C THR A 80 9.22 -0.63 5.49
N CYS A 81 8.74 -0.26 4.30
CA CYS A 81 9.55 0.47 3.34
C CYS A 81 9.54 1.97 3.57
N LEU A 82 8.65 2.47 4.44
CA LEU A 82 8.58 3.90 4.66
C LEU A 82 9.80 4.41 5.42
N ASP A 83 10.26 5.60 5.05
CA ASP A 83 11.32 6.27 5.79
C ASP A 83 10.64 7.30 6.68
N LEU A 84 10.29 6.87 7.88
CA LEU A 84 9.56 7.74 8.80
C LEU A 84 10.41 8.89 9.31
N LYS A 85 11.73 8.70 9.30
CA LYS A 85 12.61 9.74 9.78
C LYS A 85 12.71 10.92 8.82
N ASN A 86 12.78 10.61 7.53
CA ASN A 86 12.99 11.64 6.52
C ASN A 86 11.79 11.92 5.64
N GLY A 87 10.74 11.12 5.73
CA GLY A 87 9.59 11.22 4.84
C GLY A 87 8.54 12.24 5.23
N GLY A 88 8.70 12.85 6.39
CA GLY A 88 7.78 13.91 6.82
C GLY A 88 6.37 13.42 7.06
N GLN A 89 5.44 14.34 6.91
CA GLN A 89 4.04 14.06 7.20
C GLN A 89 3.46 13.00 6.27
N ILE A 90 3.91 12.98 5.02
CA ILE A 90 3.38 12.01 4.06
C ILE A 90 3.71 10.59 4.51
N ALA A 91 4.93 10.36 4.97
CA ALA A 91 5.30 9.03 5.45
C ALA A 91 4.50 8.65 6.69
N GLU A 92 4.25 9.60 7.57
CA GLU A 92 3.46 9.34 8.76
C GLU A 92 2.03 9.00 8.40
N ASP A 93 1.45 9.73 7.45
CA ASP A 93 0.08 9.47 7.02
C ASP A 93 -0.04 8.10 6.36
N LEU A 94 0.94 7.74 5.54
CA LEU A 94 0.94 6.43 4.90
C LEU A 94 1.12 5.32 5.93
N ASN A 95 1.97 5.56 6.92
CA ASN A 95 2.16 4.58 7.99
C ASN A 95 0.84 4.31 8.70
N TRP A 96 0.11 5.38 9.01
CA TRP A 96 -1.19 5.24 9.64
C TRP A 96 -2.16 4.47 8.75
N LEU A 97 -2.17 4.81 7.45
CA LEU A 97 -3.07 4.16 6.51
C LEU A 97 -2.78 2.67 6.42
N TYR A 98 -1.51 2.29 6.28
CA TYR A 98 -1.16 0.87 6.18
C TYR A 98 -1.51 0.13 7.45
N ARG A 99 -1.30 0.75 8.61
CA ARG A 99 -1.69 0.13 9.87
C ARG A 99 -3.19 -0.09 9.94
N HIS A 100 -3.95 0.89 9.46
CA HIS A 100 -5.40 0.79 9.46
C HIS A 100 -5.87 -0.33 8.53
N ILE A 101 -5.26 -0.42 7.35
CA ILE A 101 -5.58 -1.48 6.39
C ILE A 101 -5.31 -2.84 7.02
N ARG A 102 -4.18 -2.98 7.70
CA ARG A 102 -3.85 -4.23 8.37
C ARG A 102 -4.84 -4.57 9.47
N TYR A 103 -5.25 -3.57 10.22
CA TYR A 103 -6.21 -3.78 11.29
C TYR A 103 -7.54 -4.28 10.72
N MET A 104 -8.04 -3.63 9.68
CA MET A 104 -9.31 -4.03 9.08
C MET A 104 -9.20 -5.41 8.43
N SER A 105 -8.08 -5.70 7.80
CA SER A 105 -7.86 -7.01 7.21
C SER A 105 -7.87 -8.11 8.26
N LYS A 106 -7.27 -7.84 9.40
CA LYS A 106 -7.23 -8.80 10.49
C LYS A 106 -8.64 -9.09 11.00
N ARG A 107 -9.46 -8.07 11.07
CA ARG A 107 -10.85 -8.26 11.52
C ARG A 107 -11.61 -9.18 10.57
N ILE A 108 -11.35 -9.06 9.27
CA ILE A 108 -12.00 -9.95 8.31
C ILE A 108 -11.49 -11.38 8.48
N GLN A 109 -10.17 -11.54 8.67
CA GLN A 109 -9.59 -12.86 8.84
C GLN A 109 -10.13 -13.56 10.08
N ASP A 110 -10.37 -12.80 11.14
CA ASP A 110 -10.82 -13.36 12.40
C ASP A 110 -12.32 -13.53 12.49
N ASN A 111 -13.04 -13.12 11.46
CA ASN A 111 -14.47 -13.22 11.47
C ASN A 111 -14.89 -14.66 11.22
N ASP A 112 -15.80 -15.17 12.03
CA ASP A 112 -16.29 -16.54 11.88
C ASP A 112 -17.59 -16.62 11.10
#